data_76619919e5119aa5f19a18ca453a6747
#
_entry.id   76619919e5119aa5f19a18ca453a6747
#
_cell.length_a   1.000
_cell.length_b   1.000
_cell.length_c   1.000
_cell.angle_alpha   90.00
_cell.angle_beta   90.00
_cell.angle_gamma   90.00
#
_symmetry.space_group_name_H-M   'P 1'
#
loop_
_entity.id
_entity.type
_entity.pdbx_description
1 polymer ?
#
loop_
_entity_poly.entity_id
_entity_poly.type
_entity_poly.pdbx_seq_one_letter_code
_entity_poly.pdbx_strand_id
1 'polypeptide(L)'
;MNLTREEVSLLNPVALAADGLDDAIVGYGQQFTKDPLLIYDYDKCVEIFMAQGMSYEEAIEWMEFNVVGAYVGEGTPIFMRRAKNES
;
A
#
# COMPACT_ATOMS: atom_id res chain seq x y z
N MET A 1 -8.29 -5.61 13.17
CA MET A 1 -8.82 -4.33 12.69
C MET A 1 -7.69 -3.34 12.51
N ASN A 2 -7.69 -2.63 11.41
CA ASN A 2 -6.64 -1.65 11.16
C ASN A 2 -7.22 -0.24 11.32
N LEU A 3 -6.87 0.42 12.41
CA LEU A 3 -7.40 1.74 12.74
C LEU A 3 -6.98 2.80 11.72
N THR A 4 -5.78 2.67 11.13
CA THR A 4 -5.30 3.62 10.13
C THR A 4 -6.21 3.65 8.91
N ARG A 5 -6.67 2.48 8.48
CA ARG A 5 -7.57 2.38 7.34
C ARG A 5 -8.89 3.11 7.63
N GLU A 6 -9.41 2.94 8.83
CA GLU A 6 -10.65 3.61 9.24
C GLU A 6 -10.43 5.11 9.38
N GLU A 7 -9.30 5.52 9.96
CA GLU A 7 -8.99 6.93 10.12
C GLU A 7 -8.93 7.64 8.77
N VAL A 8 -8.25 7.04 7.81
CA VAL A 8 -8.13 7.64 6.49
C VAL A 8 -9.49 7.73 5.81
N SER A 9 -10.32 6.70 5.98
CA SER A 9 -11.66 6.70 5.40
C SER A 9 -12.50 7.87 5.91
N LEU A 10 -12.33 8.24 7.18
CA LEU A 10 -13.05 9.38 7.75
C LEU A 10 -12.49 10.71 7.23
N LEU A 11 -11.18 10.80 7.04
CA LEU A 11 -10.54 12.03 6.59
C LEU A 11 -10.66 12.22 5.07
N ASN A 12 -10.71 11.12 4.33
CA ASN A 12 -10.80 11.15 2.87
C ASN A 12 -11.67 9.98 2.42
N PRO A 13 -12.98 10.20 2.25
CA PRO A 13 -13.91 9.12 1.88
C PRO A 13 -13.61 8.44 0.55
N VAL A 14 -12.85 9.10 -0.33
CA VAL A 14 -12.51 8.50 -1.62
C VAL A 14 -11.17 7.76 -1.61
N ALA A 15 -10.48 7.75 -0.47
CA ALA A 15 -9.23 7.00 -0.36
C ALA A 15 -9.52 5.50 -0.49
N LEU A 16 -8.70 4.83 -1.27
CA LEU A 16 -8.89 3.40 -1.54
C LEU A 16 -7.92 2.57 -0.71
N ALA A 17 -8.32 1.34 -0.44
CA ALA A 17 -7.47 0.39 0.28
C ALA A 17 -7.25 -0.82 -0.62
N ALA A 18 -6.09 -1.45 -0.49
CA ALA A 18 -5.78 -2.67 -1.22
C ALA A 18 -6.23 -3.87 -0.40
N ASP A 19 -7.13 -4.66 -0.97
CA ASP A 19 -7.68 -5.81 -0.26
C ASP A 19 -6.61 -6.86 0.04
N GLY A 20 -6.65 -7.37 1.26
CA GLY A 20 -5.73 -8.42 1.69
C GLY A 20 -4.37 -7.93 2.12
N LEU A 21 -4.12 -6.63 2.10
CA LEU A 21 -2.81 -6.06 2.42
C LEU A 21 -2.83 -5.18 3.68
N ASP A 22 -3.84 -5.32 4.52
CA ASP A 22 -3.96 -4.49 5.72
C ASP A 22 -2.72 -4.57 6.61
N ASP A 23 -2.10 -5.75 6.69
CA ASP A 23 -0.90 -5.92 7.53
C ASP A 23 0.31 -5.17 6.99
N ALA A 24 0.24 -4.68 5.76
CA ALA A 24 1.33 -3.92 5.16
C ALA A 24 1.13 -2.41 5.31
N ILE A 25 0.01 -1.97 5.89
CA ILE A 25 -0.22 -0.54 6.07
C ILE A 25 0.74 0.01 7.11
N VAL A 26 1.51 1.03 6.73
CA VAL A 26 2.44 1.68 7.67
C VAL A 26 1.89 2.98 8.21
N GLY A 27 0.87 3.52 7.58
CA GLY A 27 0.28 4.77 8.02
C GLY A 27 -0.44 5.46 6.90
N TYR A 28 -0.55 6.77 6.99
CA TYR A 28 -1.10 7.56 5.90
C TYR A 28 -0.26 8.82 5.75
N GLY A 29 -0.38 9.45 4.59
CA GLY A 29 0.36 10.68 4.35
C GLY A 29 -0.42 11.57 3.42
N GLN A 30 -0.05 12.84 3.40
CA GLN A 30 -0.70 13.80 2.54
C GLN A 30 0.26 14.95 2.24
N GLN A 31 0.06 15.55 1.08
CA GLN A 31 0.71 16.80 0.78
C GLN A 31 -0.15 17.91 1.36
N PHE A 32 0.43 19.07 1.57
CA PHE A 32 -0.21 20.16 2.29
C PHE A 32 -1.64 20.47 1.86
N THR A 33 -1.90 20.51 0.57
CA THR A 33 -3.23 20.86 0.04
C THR A 33 -4.04 19.67 -0.46
N LYS A 34 -3.61 18.44 -0.14
CA LYS A 34 -4.25 17.23 -0.62
C LYS A 34 -4.87 16.45 0.52
N ASP A 35 -5.78 15.57 0.19
CA ASP A 35 -6.39 14.67 1.18
C ASP A 35 -5.45 13.50 1.48
N PRO A 36 -5.52 12.93 2.70
CA PRO A 36 -4.62 11.85 3.05
C PRO A 36 -4.90 10.57 2.28
N LEU A 37 -3.85 9.79 2.05
CA LEU A 37 -3.91 8.51 1.37
C LEU A 37 -3.22 7.47 2.24
N LEU A 38 -3.67 6.21 2.15
CA LEU A 38 -3.00 5.11 2.83
C LEU A 38 -1.62 4.87 2.24
N ILE A 39 -0.68 4.52 3.10
CA ILE A 39 0.67 4.15 2.69
C ILE A 39 0.92 2.70 3.07
N TYR A 40 1.31 1.91 2.09
CA TYR A 40 1.64 0.51 2.27
C TYR A 40 3.15 0.30 2.14
N ASP A 41 3.68 -0.64 2.91
CA ASP A 41 5.08 -1.07 2.78
C ASP A 41 5.14 -2.08 1.63
N TYR A 42 5.78 -1.70 0.53
CA TYR A 42 5.87 -2.55 -0.66
C TYR A 42 6.48 -3.91 -0.33
N ASP A 43 7.59 -3.91 0.41
CA ASP A 43 8.28 -5.17 0.75
C ASP A 43 7.38 -6.09 1.58
N LYS A 44 6.61 -5.50 2.49
CA LYS A 44 5.67 -6.29 3.28
C LYS A 44 4.56 -6.88 2.42
N CYS A 45 4.09 -6.13 1.43
CA CYS A 45 3.11 -6.64 0.49
C CYS A 45 3.65 -7.87 -0.25
N VAL A 46 4.91 -7.81 -0.68
CA VAL A 46 5.56 -8.94 -1.34
C VAL A 46 5.59 -10.14 -0.41
N GLU A 47 5.95 -9.93 0.86
CA GLU A 47 5.97 -11.02 1.84
C GLU A 47 4.59 -11.67 2.00
N ILE A 48 3.53 -10.85 2.01
CA ILE A 48 2.17 -11.36 2.15
C ILE A 48 1.83 -12.28 0.99
N PHE A 49 2.16 -11.89 -0.24
CA PHE A 49 1.88 -12.72 -1.40
C PHE A 49 2.74 -13.99 -1.41
N MET A 50 3.97 -13.90 -0.94
CA MET A 50 4.81 -15.09 -0.81
C MET A 50 4.22 -16.07 0.20
N ALA A 51 3.66 -15.55 1.28
CA ALA A 51 2.99 -16.39 2.28
C ALA A 51 1.76 -17.09 1.70
N GLN A 52 1.20 -16.55 0.62
CA GLN A 52 0.05 -17.15 -0.06
C GLN A 52 0.48 -18.19 -1.12
N GLY A 53 1.78 -18.44 -1.23
CA GLY A 53 2.30 -19.46 -2.12
C GLY A 53 3.04 -18.98 -3.35
N MET A 54 3.16 -17.67 -3.53
CA MET A 54 3.90 -17.12 -4.66
C MET A 54 5.41 -17.18 -4.40
N SER A 55 6.19 -17.39 -5.46
CA SER A 55 7.63 -17.17 -5.35
C SER A 55 7.90 -15.67 -5.24
N TYR A 56 9.12 -15.31 -4.89
CA TYR A 56 9.49 -13.91 -4.80
C TYR A 56 9.26 -13.19 -6.14
N GLU A 57 9.68 -13.82 -7.23
CA GLU A 57 9.51 -13.21 -8.56
C GLU A 57 8.05 -13.06 -8.94
N GLU A 58 7.23 -14.07 -8.62
CA GLU A 58 5.79 -14.00 -8.89
C GLU A 58 5.15 -12.88 -8.08
N ALA A 59 5.54 -12.75 -6.81
CA ALA A 59 4.99 -11.70 -5.95
C ALA A 59 5.36 -10.32 -6.47
N ILE A 60 6.59 -10.13 -6.92
CA ILE A 60 7.03 -8.85 -7.51
C ILE A 60 6.22 -8.53 -8.75
N GLU A 61 6.06 -9.49 -9.65
CA GLU A 61 5.26 -9.27 -10.86
C GLU A 61 3.82 -8.91 -10.52
N TRP A 62 3.24 -9.63 -9.56
CA TRP A 62 1.87 -9.36 -9.15
C TRP A 62 1.73 -7.94 -8.61
N MET A 63 2.69 -7.50 -7.77
CA MET A 63 2.68 -6.14 -7.26
C MET A 63 2.76 -5.12 -8.38
N GLU A 64 3.66 -5.31 -9.33
CA GLU A 64 3.86 -4.33 -10.39
C GLU A 64 2.68 -4.22 -11.33
N PHE A 65 2.07 -5.36 -11.70
CA PHE A 65 1.00 -5.35 -12.69
C PHE A 65 -0.39 -5.17 -12.11
N ASN A 66 -0.63 -5.67 -10.90
CA ASN A 66 -1.99 -5.72 -10.35
C ASN A 66 -2.21 -4.82 -9.14
N VAL A 67 -1.16 -4.31 -8.55
CA VAL A 67 -1.28 -3.49 -7.34
C VAL A 67 -0.71 -2.10 -7.60
N VAL A 68 0.60 -1.99 -7.76
CA VAL A 68 1.24 -0.69 -7.98
C VAL A 68 0.82 -0.09 -9.31
N GLY A 69 0.75 -0.93 -10.34
CA GLY A 69 0.37 -0.47 -11.68
C GLY A 69 -1.10 -0.14 -11.85
N ALA A 70 -1.92 -0.45 -10.86
CA ALA A 70 -3.36 -0.23 -10.96
C ALA A 70 -3.75 1.14 -10.41
N TYR A 71 -3.42 2.19 -11.13
CA TYR A 71 -3.84 3.53 -10.76
C TYR A 71 -5.35 3.64 -11.00
N VAL A 72 -6.09 3.98 -9.95
CA VAL A 72 -7.55 4.04 -10.01
C VAL A 72 -8.09 5.39 -9.57
N GLY A 73 -7.33 6.45 -9.77
CA GLY A 73 -7.76 7.79 -9.45
C GLY A 73 -6.97 8.40 -8.31
N GLU A 74 -7.43 9.55 -7.84
CA GLU A 74 -6.73 10.32 -6.80
C GLU A 74 -6.68 9.61 -5.45
N GLY A 75 -7.57 8.65 -5.23
CA GLY A 75 -7.59 7.88 -3.98
C GLY A 75 -6.63 6.70 -3.95
N THR A 76 -5.89 6.47 -5.03
CA THR A 76 -4.96 5.35 -5.11
C THR A 76 -3.93 5.41 -3.98
N PRO A 77 -3.71 4.28 -3.26
CA PRO A 77 -2.74 4.29 -2.16
C PRO A 77 -1.31 4.52 -2.63
N ILE A 78 -0.48 4.91 -1.69
CA ILE A 78 0.96 5.09 -1.91
C ILE A 78 1.66 3.79 -1.48
N PHE A 79 2.61 3.34 -2.28
CA PHE A 79 3.42 2.16 -1.93
C PHE A 79 4.82 2.62 -1.61
N MET A 80 5.16 2.59 -0.32
CA MET A 80 6.44 3.06 0.16
C MET A 80 7.53 2.05 -0.16
N ARG A 81 8.60 2.53 -0.77
CA ARG A 81 9.79 1.71 -0.99
C ARG A 81 10.80 2.13 0.08
N ARG A 82 11.33 1.16 0.79
CA ARG A 82 12.31 1.48 1.82
C ARG A 82 13.60 1.95 1.18
N ALA A 83 14.18 3.01 1.74
CA ALA A 83 15.48 3.46 1.29
C ALA A 83 16.51 2.40 1.69
N LYS A 84 17.47 2.14 0.80
CA LYS A 84 18.53 1.20 1.13
C LYS A 84 19.47 1.85 2.13
N ASN A 85 19.85 1.07 3.12
CA ASN A 85 20.77 1.55 4.13
C ASN A 85 22.19 1.18 3.72
N GLU A 86 22.98 2.18 3.43
CA GLU A 86 24.32 2.00 2.88
C GLU A 86 25.41 1.89 3.94
N SER A 87 25.05 1.88 5.18
CA SER A 87 26.05 1.86 6.25
C SER A 87 26.97 0.65 6.23
#